data_04b0aa5af6cb87c1da2bd445ac402e4e
#
_entry.id   04b0aa5af6cb87c1da2bd445ac402e4e
#
_cell.length_a   1.000
_cell.length_b   1.000
_cell.length_c   1.000
_cell.angle_alpha   90.00
_cell.angle_beta   90.00
_cell.angle_gamma   90.00
#
_symmetry.space_group_name_H-M   'P 1'
#
loop_
_entity.id
_entity.type
_entity.pdbx_description
1 polymer ?
#
loop_
_entity_poly.entity_id
_entity_poly.type
_entity_poly.pdbx_seq_one_letter_code
_entity_poly.pdbx_strand_id
1 'polypeptide(L)'
;EPGRLRDGLARLKRAGVRTSLFIDPDGGAVQRSHDLGADAIELHTGTYAHHPSDVHALRALTDASEMGQSLGLAVHAGHGLTVRNVGPVAAIAAIEELNIGHSIVSRAIFVGLAQSIAEMREAMIAGRRVLR
;
A
#
# COMPACT_ATOMS: atom_id res chain seq x y z
N GLU A 1 20.75 -9.10 -4.50
CA GLU A 1 21.38 -9.18 -5.85
C GLU A 1 20.34 -8.78 -6.93
N PRO A 2 20.46 -7.59 -7.52
CA PRO A 2 19.45 -7.06 -8.47
C PRO A 2 19.25 -7.96 -9.71
N GLY A 3 20.28 -8.69 -10.16
CA GLY A 3 20.18 -9.60 -11.31
C GLY A 3 19.21 -10.76 -11.07
N ARG A 4 19.29 -11.42 -9.93
CA ARG A 4 18.39 -12.54 -9.59
C ARG A 4 16.93 -12.12 -9.50
N LEU A 5 16.67 -10.91 -8.95
CA LEU A 5 15.32 -10.37 -8.88
C LEU A 5 14.77 -10.08 -10.28
N ARG A 6 15.56 -9.45 -11.14
CA ARG A 6 15.19 -9.18 -12.54
C ARG A 6 14.85 -10.46 -13.30
N ASP A 7 15.69 -11.48 -13.17
CA ASP A 7 15.46 -12.78 -13.82
C ASP A 7 14.20 -13.46 -13.31
N GLY A 8 13.94 -13.37 -12.00
CA GLY A 8 12.73 -13.89 -11.38
C GLY A 8 11.47 -13.20 -11.91
N LEU A 9 11.44 -11.86 -11.90
CA LEU A 9 10.33 -11.08 -12.43
C LEU A 9 10.09 -11.37 -13.92
N ALA A 10 11.15 -11.42 -14.72
CA ALA A 10 11.04 -11.75 -16.15
C ALA A 10 10.46 -13.15 -16.39
N ARG A 11 10.81 -14.14 -15.56
CA ARG A 11 10.24 -15.50 -15.65
C ARG A 11 8.74 -15.51 -15.30
N LEU A 12 8.36 -14.82 -14.22
CA LEU A 12 6.95 -14.69 -13.82
C LEU A 12 6.13 -14.01 -14.91
N LYS A 13 6.63 -12.92 -15.46
CA LYS A 13 5.98 -12.18 -16.54
C LYS A 13 5.78 -13.03 -17.79
N ARG A 14 6.78 -13.83 -18.20
CA ARG A 14 6.63 -14.79 -19.32
C ARG A 14 5.59 -15.87 -19.05
N ALA A 15 5.36 -16.21 -17.78
CA ALA A 15 4.32 -17.16 -17.38
C ALA A 15 2.93 -16.50 -17.21
N GLY A 16 2.78 -15.21 -17.56
CA GLY A 16 1.53 -14.47 -17.41
C GLY A 16 1.16 -14.10 -15.96
N VAL A 17 2.12 -14.20 -15.03
CA VAL A 17 1.90 -13.87 -13.61
C VAL A 17 2.25 -12.42 -13.39
N ARG A 18 1.28 -11.65 -12.86
CA ARG A 18 1.52 -10.26 -12.40
C ARG A 18 2.36 -10.26 -11.14
N THR A 19 3.21 -9.24 -11.02
CA THR A 19 4.15 -9.11 -9.91
C THR A 19 3.96 -7.80 -9.17
N SER A 20 4.07 -7.84 -7.83
CA SER A 20 4.06 -6.67 -6.97
C SER A 20 5.30 -6.70 -6.08
N LEU A 21 5.98 -5.57 -5.95
CA LEU A 21 7.14 -5.43 -5.07
C LEU A 21 6.75 -4.64 -3.81
N PHE A 22 7.02 -5.24 -2.63
CA PHE A 22 6.84 -4.60 -1.35
C PHE A 22 8.06 -3.74 -1.04
N ILE A 23 7.88 -2.43 -0.94
CA ILE A 23 8.97 -1.45 -0.84
C ILE A 23 8.67 -0.35 0.18
N ASP A 24 9.69 0.31 0.68
CA ASP A 24 9.53 1.55 1.41
C ASP A 24 9.01 2.68 0.49
N PRO A 25 8.30 3.69 1.03
CA PRO A 25 7.79 4.82 0.27
C PRO A 25 8.92 5.80 -0.08
N ASP A 26 9.81 5.37 -0.96
CA ASP A 26 11.01 6.07 -1.43
C ASP A 26 11.03 6.11 -2.96
N GLY A 27 11.20 7.30 -3.54
CA GLY A 27 11.16 7.48 -4.99
C GLY A 27 12.20 6.66 -5.73
N GLY A 28 13.39 6.44 -5.14
CA GLY A 28 14.41 5.57 -5.74
C GLY A 28 13.99 4.10 -5.76
N ALA A 29 13.27 3.63 -4.72
CA ALA A 29 12.71 2.29 -4.69
C ALA A 29 11.58 2.12 -5.72
N VAL A 30 10.72 3.12 -5.88
CA VAL A 30 9.65 3.15 -6.89
C VAL A 30 10.25 3.07 -8.30
N GLN A 31 11.25 3.92 -8.61
CA GLN A 31 11.91 3.92 -9.91
C GLN A 31 12.56 2.56 -10.22
N ARG A 32 13.29 2.00 -9.25
CA ARG A 32 13.91 0.68 -9.42
C ARG A 32 12.89 -0.43 -9.66
N SER A 33 11.73 -0.38 -9.01
CA SER A 33 10.64 -1.35 -9.21
C SER A 33 10.09 -1.29 -10.64
N HIS A 34 9.89 -0.10 -11.17
CA HIS A 34 9.50 0.12 -12.56
C HIS A 34 10.58 -0.42 -13.53
N ASP A 35 11.85 -0.08 -13.32
CA ASP A 35 12.98 -0.50 -14.19
C ASP A 35 13.21 -2.00 -14.18
N LEU A 36 12.82 -2.68 -13.10
CA LEU A 36 12.84 -4.14 -12.98
C LEU A 36 11.64 -4.80 -13.71
N GLY A 37 10.65 -4.02 -14.13
CA GLY A 37 9.49 -4.49 -14.87
C GLY A 37 8.40 -5.09 -14.00
N ALA A 38 8.29 -4.66 -12.73
CA ALA A 38 7.16 -4.97 -11.86
C ALA A 38 5.85 -4.39 -12.44
N ASP A 39 4.73 -5.06 -12.20
CA ASP A 39 3.41 -4.59 -12.60
C ASP A 39 2.76 -3.69 -11.54
N ALA A 40 3.17 -3.89 -10.28
CA ALA A 40 2.66 -3.16 -9.13
C ALA A 40 3.74 -2.94 -8.07
N ILE A 41 3.49 -2.01 -7.17
CA ILE A 41 4.22 -1.84 -5.92
C ILE A 41 3.23 -1.85 -4.76
N GLU A 42 3.70 -2.33 -3.60
CA GLU A 42 3.02 -2.15 -2.32
C GLU A 42 3.92 -1.33 -1.41
N LEU A 43 3.44 -0.15 -1.02
CA LEU A 43 4.17 0.76 -0.15
C LEU A 43 4.03 0.36 1.32
N HIS A 44 5.16 0.20 2.00
CA HIS A 44 5.22 -0.11 3.42
C HIS A 44 4.74 1.08 4.27
N THR A 45 3.60 0.95 4.93
CA THR A 45 3.02 2.02 5.75
C THR A 45 3.48 2.01 7.21
N GLY A 46 4.42 1.18 7.60
CA GLY A 46 4.82 0.96 9.00
C GLY A 46 5.28 2.22 9.72
N THR A 47 6.13 3.05 9.11
CA THR A 47 6.58 4.32 9.71
C THR A 47 5.40 5.23 10.03
N TYR A 48 4.49 5.41 9.08
CA TYR A 48 3.26 6.16 9.28
C TYR A 48 2.36 5.51 10.35
N ALA A 49 2.19 4.18 10.31
CA ALA A 49 1.30 3.48 11.23
C ALA A 49 1.72 3.60 12.69
N HIS A 50 3.03 3.67 12.97
CA HIS A 50 3.58 3.89 14.30
C HIS A 50 3.46 5.35 14.75
N HIS A 51 3.50 6.30 13.83
CA HIS A 51 3.44 7.74 14.09
C HIS A 51 2.43 8.43 13.16
N PRO A 52 1.09 8.19 13.33
CA PRO A 52 0.07 8.68 12.39
C PRO A 52 -0.06 10.21 12.31
N SER A 53 0.50 10.94 13.29
CA SER A 53 0.59 12.40 13.29
C SER A 53 1.81 12.96 12.57
N ASP A 54 2.72 12.10 12.11
CA ASP A 54 3.90 12.52 11.34
C ASP A 54 3.48 12.84 9.89
N VAL A 55 3.41 14.11 9.60
CA VAL A 55 3.05 14.64 8.28
C VAL A 55 4.08 14.26 7.21
N HIS A 56 5.35 14.05 7.60
CA HIS A 56 6.39 13.65 6.66
C HIS A 56 6.23 12.19 6.22
N ALA A 57 5.83 11.30 7.14
CA ALA A 57 5.56 9.91 6.81
C ALA A 57 4.36 9.78 5.85
N LEU A 58 3.28 10.54 6.07
CA LEU A 58 2.13 10.56 5.17
C LEU A 58 2.49 11.17 3.81
N ARG A 59 3.30 12.23 3.80
CA ARG A 59 3.77 12.86 2.57
C ARG A 59 4.63 11.92 1.74
N ALA A 60 5.55 11.20 2.36
CA ALA A 60 6.37 10.20 1.66
C ALA A 60 5.51 9.13 0.96
N LEU A 61 4.44 8.65 1.62
CA LEU A 61 3.47 7.75 1.01
C LEU A 61 2.76 8.39 -0.19
N THR A 62 2.35 9.65 -0.07
CA THR A 62 1.68 10.38 -1.16
C THR A 62 2.62 10.55 -2.35
N ASP A 63 3.82 11.09 -2.13
CA ASP A 63 4.79 11.37 -3.19
C ASP A 63 5.21 10.07 -3.91
N ALA A 64 5.45 8.98 -3.17
CA ALA A 64 5.77 7.67 -3.74
C ALA A 64 4.61 7.06 -4.52
N SER A 65 3.37 7.23 -4.04
CA SER A 65 2.16 6.75 -4.71
C SER A 65 1.94 7.46 -6.05
N GLU A 66 2.03 8.79 -6.06
CA GLU A 66 1.88 9.60 -7.27
C GLU A 66 2.97 9.29 -8.30
N MET A 67 4.22 9.10 -7.84
CA MET A 67 5.31 8.68 -8.71
C MET A 67 5.04 7.29 -9.31
N GLY A 68 4.62 6.30 -8.49
CA GLY A 68 4.28 4.97 -8.98
C GLY A 68 3.19 5.00 -10.05
N GLN A 69 2.12 5.74 -9.80
CA GLN A 69 1.02 5.93 -10.75
C GLN A 69 1.52 6.60 -12.04
N SER A 70 2.37 7.63 -11.97
CA SER A 70 2.92 8.32 -13.14
C SER A 70 3.80 7.42 -14.01
N LEU A 71 4.44 6.41 -13.41
CA LEU A 71 5.23 5.39 -14.10
C LEU A 71 4.37 4.22 -14.62
N GLY A 72 3.06 4.23 -14.41
CA GLY A 72 2.14 3.20 -14.86
C GLY A 72 2.13 1.94 -13.99
N LEU A 73 2.65 2.01 -12.76
CA LEU A 73 2.54 0.94 -11.77
C LEU A 73 1.17 0.99 -11.09
N ALA A 74 0.57 -0.17 -10.82
CA ALA A 74 -0.51 -0.25 -9.84
C ALA A 74 0.08 0.00 -8.44
N VAL A 75 -0.57 0.85 -7.66
CA VAL A 75 -0.06 1.25 -6.34
C VAL A 75 -0.95 0.71 -5.25
N HIS A 76 -0.38 -0.13 -4.42
CA HIS A 76 -0.99 -0.68 -3.22
C HIS A 76 -0.25 -0.16 -1.98
N ALA A 77 -0.85 -0.28 -0.81
CA ALA A 77 -0.19 0.05 0.44
C ALA A 77 -0.65 -0.88 1.57
N GLY A 78 0.22 -1.12 2.54
CA GLY A 78 -0.11 -2.01 3.64
C GLY A 78 0.91 -1.99 4.77
N HIS A 79 0.61 -2.73 5.79
CA HIS A 79 1.35 -2.92 7.03
C HIS A 79 1.02 -1.91 8.14
N GLY A 80 0.52 -2.44 9.27
CA GLY A 80 0.28 -1.65 10.50
C GLY A 80 -0.97 -0.77 10.47
N LEU A 81 -1.78 -0.81 9.41
CA LEU A 81 -3.01 -0.04 9.32
C LEU A 81 -4.11 -0.60 10.21
N THR A 82 -4.86 0.31 10.83
CA THR A 82 -5.99 0.06 11.72
C THR A 82 -7.14 1.00 11.37
N VAL A 83 -8.32 0.79 11.92
CA VAL A 83 -9.46 1.71 11.77
C VAL A 83 -9.15 3.14 12.24
N ARG A 84 -8.13 3.34 13.10
CA ARG A 84 -7.78 4.65 13.65
C ARG A 84 -6.85 5.47 12.74
N ASN A 85 -6.06 4.80 11.88
CA ASN A 85 -5.04 5.46 11.07
C ASN A 85 -5.20 5.23 9.56
N VAL A 86 -6.13 4.39 9.12
CA VAL A 86 -6.31 4.06 7.70
C VAL A 86 -6.85 5.23 6.87
N GLY A 87 -7.63 6.14 7.47
CA GLY A 87 -8.33 7.19 6.75
C GLY A 87 -7.43 8.06 5.86
N PRO A 88 -6.37 8.68 6.39
CA PRO A 88 -5.45 9.51 5.59
C PRO A 88 -4.78 8.74 4.44
N VAL A 89 -4.40 7.47 4.65
CA VAL A 89 -3.80 6.64 3.59
C VAL A 89 -4.84 6.28 2.53
N ALA A 90 -6.06 5.93 2.94
CA ALA A 90 -7.16 5.65 2.02
C ALA A 90 -7.57 6.88 1.19
N ALA A 91 -7.28 8.09 1.67
CA ALA A 91 -7.54 9.34 0.97
C ALA A 91 -6.55 9.61 -0.18
N ILE A 92 -5.37 8.98 -0.21
CA ILE A 92 -4.39 9.14 -1.30
C ILE A 92 -4.99 8.53 -2.57
N ALA A 93 -5.26 9.39 -3.56
CA ALA A 93 -6.00 9.01 -4.77
C ALA A 93 -5.25 7.97 -5.63
N ALA A 94 -3.92 8.01 -5.62
CA ALA A 94 -3.08 7.11 -6.39
C ALA A 94 -3.03 5.68 -5.82
N ILE A 95 -3.46 5.45 -4.57
CA ILE A 95 -3.53 4.12 -3.97
C ILE A 95 -4.84 3.43 -4.37
N GLU A 96 -4.72 2.30 -5.08
CA GLU A 96 -5.83 1.50 -5.57
C GLU A 96 -6.30 0.46 -4.55
N GLU A 97 -5.38 -0.11 -3.77
CA GLU A 97 -5.63 -1.22 -2.87
C GLU A 97 -4.90 -1.05 -1.54
N LEU A 98 -5.56 -1.44 -0.44
CA LEU A 98 -4.96 -1.50 0.89
C LEU A 98 -4.93 -2.94 1.40
N ASN A 99 -3.73 -3.45 1.71
CA ASN A 99 -3.51 -4.79 2.22
C ASN A 99 -3.49 -4.77 3.76
N ILE A 100 -4.61 -5.15 4.38
CA ILE A 100 -4.81 -5.06 5.83
C ILE A 100 -5.27 -6.41 6.37
N GLY A 101 -4.43 -7.05 7.17
CA GLY A 101 -4.76 -8.35 7.77
C GLY A 101 -4.80 -8.30 9.29
N HIS A 102 -3.67 -7.98 9.91
CA HIS A 102 -3.45 -8.15 11.35
C HIS A 102 -4.53 -7.46 12.22
N SER A 103 -4.81 -6.20 11.99
CA SER A 103 -5.80 -5.44 12.78
C SER A 103 -7.23 -5.96 12.58
N ILE A 104 -7.58 -6.40 11.37
CA ILE A 104 -8.89 -6.98 11.06
C ILE A 104 -9.05 -8.30 11.81
N VAL A 105 -8.06 -9.19 11.74
CA VAL A 105 -8.11 -10.50 12.41
C VAL A 105 -8.14 -10.33 13.93
N SER A 106 -7.30 -9.47 14.50
CA SER A 106 -7.31 -9.19 15.94
C SER A 106 -8.65 -8.64 16.42
N ARG A 107 -9.25 -7.73 15.68
CA ARG A 107 -10.58 -7.18 16.00
C ARG A 107 -11.68 -8.24 15.87
N ALA A 108 -11.56 -9.10 14.88
CA ALA A 108 -12.54 -10.15 14.60
C ALA A 108 -12.69 -11.16 15.76
N ILE A 109 -11.68 -11.34 16.60
CA ILE A 109 -11.76 -12.18 17.80
C ILE A 109 -12.86 -11.69 18.77
N PHE A 110 -13.10 -10.36 18.80
CA PHE A 110 -14.08 -9.75 19.71
C PHE A 110 -15.44 -9.53 19.06
N VAL A 111 -15.51 -9.21 17.78
CA VAL A 111 -16.76 -8.78 17.12
C VAL A 111 -17.17 -9.66 15.94
N GLY A 112 -16.39 -10.64 15.59
CA GLY A 112 -16.57 -11.45 14.38
C GLY A 112 -16.00 -10.78 13.13
N LEU A 113 -15.69 -11.58 12.12
CA LEU A 113 -14.97 -11.14 10.92
C LEU A 113 -15.80 -10.14 10.09
N ALA A 114 -17.10 -10.38 9.93
CA ALA A 114 -17.98 -9.53 9.15
C ALA A 114 -18.03 -8.09 9.71
N GLN A 115 -18.19 -7.95 11.03
CA GLN A 115 -18.21 -6.66 11.68
C GLN A 115 -16.85 -5.95 11.60
N SER A 116 -15.76 -6.69 11.82
CA SER A 116 -14.41 -6.14 11.73
C SER A 116 -14.09 -5.59 10.34
N ILE A 117 -14.51 -6.29 9.29
CA ILE A 117 -14.36 -5.83 7.90
C ILE A 117 -15.23 -4.60 7.64
N ALA A 118 -16.48 -4.58 8.13
CA ALA A 118 -17.36 -3.44 7.99
C ALA A 118 -16.78 -2.17 8.63
N GLU A 119 -16.28 -2.27 9.88
CA GLU A 119 -15.62 -1.16 10.58
C GLU A 119 -14.42 -0.60 9.78
N MET A 120 -13.59 -1.48 9.22
CA MET A 120 -12.44 -1.07 8.41
C MET A 120 -12.88 -0.35 7.12
N ARG A 121 -13.87 -0.89 6.42
CA ARG A 121 -14.41 -0.26 5.20
C ARG A 121 -15.02 1.11 5.49
N GLU A 122 -15.76 1.25 6.57
CA GLU A 122 -16.33 2.54 6.99
C GLU A 122 -15.22 3.58 7.25
N ALA A 123 -14.14 3.19 7.94
CA ALA A 123 -13.00 4.06 8.19
C ALA A 123 -12.31 4.51 6.90
N MET A 124 -12.14 3.61 5.92
CA MET A 124 -11.58 3.94 4.60
C MET A 124 -12.48 4.90 3.82
N ILE A 125 -13.80 4.65 3.81
CA ILE A 125 -14.79 5.50 3.13
C ILE A 125 -14.81 6.89 3.77
N ALA A 126 -14.79 6.98 5.10
CA ALA A 126 -14.75 8.25 5.82
C ALA A 126 -13.51 9.07 5.44
N GLY A 127 -12.33 8.43 5.36
CA GLY A 127 -11.08 9.07 4.94
C GLY A 127 -11.18 9.68 3.53
N ARG A 128 -11.73 8.94 2.56
CA ARG A 128 -11.92 9.42 1.18
C ARG A 128 -12.91 10.59 1.04
N ARG A 129 -13.85 10.75 1.98
CA ARG A 129 -14.85 11.84 1.95
C ARG A 129 -14.29 13.19 2.41
N VAL A 130 -13.24 13.20 3.19
CA VAL A 130 -12.65 14.44 3.75
C VAL A 130 -11.96 15.29 2.68
N LEU A 131 -11.59 14.71 1.54
CA LEU A 131 -10.88 15.40 0.44
C LEU A 131 -11.78 15.77 -0.75
N ARG A 132 -13.10 15.61 -0.63
CA ARG A 132 -14.08 16.08 -1.61
C ARG A 132 -14.81 17.33 -1.10
#